data_1867785cd95754c6f2b2f21f8c801376
#
_entry.id   1867785cd95754c6f2b2f21f8c801376
#
_cell.length_a   1.000
_cell.length_b   1.000
_cell.length_c   1.000
_cell.angle_alpha   90.00
_cell.angle_beta   90.00
_cell.angle_gamma   90.00
#
_symmetry.space_group_name_H-M   'P 1'
#
loop_
_entity.id
_entity.type
_entity.pdbx_description
1 polymer ?
#
loop_
_entity_poly.entity_id
_entity_poly.type
_entity_poly.pdbx_seq_one_letter_code
_entity_poly.pdbx_strand_id
1 'polypeptide(L)'
;MPGFGTTEATQKNATQLMQCLGLTIETIDIRESCFRMFQDLKHRPFGLSLEGKTWRSLQAEMEQLPDDKRNDLVFENVQARMRTTLLMNKGFVIGTGDLSESALGWSTYNADHMSMYNVNCSVPKTLVQFLVRYVAMNRFDGDVRKILLEIADTPISPELLPLSKNKAMHQSTEGTIGPYELHDFFLYHFVRCGAAPSKILYLAKQAKFHNEYTAEEIATVLRTFLKRFFAAQFKRSCVPDGPKVGTVSLSPRGDWRMPSDADPTAWLSDQ
;
A
#
# COMPACT_ATOMS: atom_id res chain seq x y z
N MET A 1 -15.78 0.51 2.41
CA MET A 1 -15.76 0.57 3.90
C MET A 1 -15.04 1.85 4.33
N PRO A 2 -15.74 2.98 4.47
CA PRO A 2 -15.14 4.23 4.91
C PRO A 2 -14.63 4.11 6.36
N GLY A 3 -13.45 4.69 6.60
CA GLY A 3 -12.81 4.83 7.89
C GLY A 3 -12.48 6.30 8.16
N PHE A 4 -11.64 6.57 9.16
CA PHE A 4 -11.30 7.94 9.58
C PHE A 4 -10.44 8.71 8.55
N GLY A 5 -9.68 8.01 7.69
CA GLY A 5 -8.83 8.63 6.68
C GLY A 5 -9.40 8.59 5.25
N THR A 6 -10.62 8.08 5.07
CA THR A 6 -11.23 7.96 3.74
C THR A 6 -11.66 9.32 3.21
N THR A 7 -11.15 9.74 2.06
CA THR A 7 -11.53 10.99 1.43
C THR A 7 -12.85 10.89 0.68
N GLU A 8 -13.58 11.99 0.56
CA GLU A 8 -14.81 12.05 -0.25
C GLU A 8 -14.52 11.76 -1.73
N ALA A 9 -13.37 12.22 -2.25
CA ALA A 9 -12.97 12.01 -3.63
C ALA A 9 -12.72 10.52 -3.92
N THR A 10 -11.95 9.83 -3.07
CA THR A 10 -11.70 8.39 -3.22
C THR A 10 -12.99 7.58 -3.12
N GLN A 11 -13.85 7.90 -2.15
CA GLN A 11 -15.13 7.21 -2.00
C GLN A 11 -16.03 7.43 -3.22
N LYS A 12 -16.06 8.64 -3.75
CA LYS A 12 -16.83 8.98 -4.95
C LYS A 12 -16.33 8.21 -6.17
N ASN A 13 -15.02 8.26 -6.45
CA ASN A 13 -14.42 7.58 -7.59
C ASN A 13 -14.63 6.06 -7.52
N ALA A 14 -14.41 5.46 -6.35
CA ALA A 14 -14.66 4.04 -6.16
C ALA A 14 -16.14 3.66 -6.39
N THR A 15 -17.08 4.44 -5.84
CA THR A 15 -18.51 4.18 -5.99
C THR A 15 -18.96 4.34 -7.44
N GLN A 16 -18.53 5.40 -8.12
CA GLN A 16 -18.86 5.65 -9.52
C GLN A 16 -18.30 4.55 -10.43
N LEU A 17 -17.04 4.15 -10.23
CA LEU A 17 -16.46 3.06 -11.01
C LEU A 17 -17.24 1.75 -10.84
N MET A 18 -17.56 1.38 -9.60
CA MET A 18 -18.35 0.17 -9.32
C MET A 18 -19.73 0.21 -9.97
N GLN A 19 -20.40 1.37 -9.94
CA GLN A 19 -21.71 1.58 -10.60
C GLN A 19 -21.58 1.43 -12.12
N CYS A 20 -20.61 2.09 -12.74
CA CYS A 20 -20.39 2.01 -14.17
C CYS A 20 -20.04 0.58 -14.64
N LEU A 21 -19.41 -0.22 -13.79
CA LEU A 21 -19.09 -1.63 -14.07
C LEU A 21 -20.25 -2.59 -13.71
N GLY A 22 -21.38 -2.10 -13.22
CA GLY A 22 -22.54 -2.93 -12.87
C GLY A 22 -22.31 -3.85 -11.67
N LEU A 23 -21.40 -3.49 -10.75
CA LEU A 23 -21.08 -4.31 -9.59
C LEU A 23 -22.10 -4.11 -8.46
N THR A 24 -22.33 -5.16 -7.67
CA THR A 24 -23.08 -5.03 -6.41
C THR A 24 -22.26 -4.25 -5.39
N ILE A 25 -22.83 -3.20 -4.84
CA ILE A 25 -22.14 -2.29 -3.93
C ILE A 25 -22.78 -2.35 -2.55
N GLU A 26 -21.93 -2.50 -1.54
CA GLU A 26 -22.31 -2.36 -0.15
C GLU A 26 -21.36 -1.40 0.56
N THR A 27 -21.90 -0.48 1.34
CA THR A 27 -21.12 0.45 2.14
C THR A 27 -21.28 0.13 3.63
N ILE A 28 -20.16 -0.17 4.30
CA ILE A 28 -20.11 -0.43 5.74
C ILE A 28 -19.16 0.60 6.36
N ASP A 29 -19.69 1.46 7.22
CA ASP A 29 -18.89 2.41 7.99
C ASP A 29 -18.19 1.66 9.14
N ILE A 30 -16.86 1.67 9.14
CA ILE A 30 -16.07 0.93 10.14
C ILE A 30 -15.70 1.77 11.38
N ARG A 31 -16.02 3.08 11.40
CA ARG A 31 -15.53 4.00 12.44
C ARG A 31 -16.06 3.65 13.82
N GLU A 32 -17.32 3.26 13.95
CA GLU A 32 -17.87 2.81 15.23
C GLU A 32 -17.20 1.57 15.75
N SER A 33 -16.99 0.56 14.89
CA SER A 33 -16.32 -0.70 15.24
C SER A 33 -14.87 -0.48 15.62
N CYS A 34 -14.17 0.41 14.89
CA CYS A 34 -12.78 0.79 15.23
C CYS A 34 -12.72 1.53 16.57
N PHE A 35 -13.67 2.45 16.82
CA PHE A 35 -13.74 3.18 18.09
C PHE A 35 -13.94 2.21 19.26
N ARG A 36 -14.84 1.23 19.14
CA ARG A 36 -15.03 0.18 20.13
C ARG A 36 -13.75 -0.64 20.35
N MET A 37 -13.05 -1.00 19.26
CA MET A 37 -11.78 -1.72 19.36
C MET A 37 -10.71 -0.92 20.10
N PHE A 38 -10.62 0.40 19.90
CA PHE A 38 -9.69 1.25 20.67
C PHE A 38 -10.00 1.22 22.17
N GLN A 39 -11.29 1.24 22.54
CA GLN A 39 -11.71 1.13 23.94
C GLN A 39 -11.30 -0.21 24.54
N ASP A 40 -11.56 -1.33 23.86
CA ASP A 40 -11.22 -2.67 24.31
C ASP A 40 -9.70 -2.87 24.46
N LEU A 41 -8.90 -2.28 23.55
CA LEU A 41 -7.44 -2.25 23.62
C LEU A 41 -6.89 -1.26 24.66
N LYS A 42 -7.74 -0.42 25.27
CA LYS A 42 -7.34 0.73 26.11
C LYS A 42 -6.35 1.66 25.39
N HIS A 43 -6.42 1.68 24.06
CA HIS A 43 -5.60 2.54 23.22
C HIS A 43 -6.17 3.95 23.19
N ARG A 44 -5.28 4.93 23.21
CA ARG A 44 -5.62 6.36 23.09
C ARG A 44 -5.11 6.86 21.74
N PRO A 45 -5.95 6.87 20.69
CA PRO A 45 -5.50 7.32 19.38
C PRO A 45 -4.87 8.71 19.45
N PHE A 46 -3.63 8.82 19.00
CA PHE A 46 -2.83 10.07 19.06
C PHE A 46 -2.71 10.67 20.49
N GLY A 47 -2.85 9.85 21.52
CA GLY A 47 -2.87 10.29 22.92
C GLY A 47 -4.21 10.84 23.42
N LEU A 48 -5.26 10.87 22.59
CA LEU A 48 -6.57 11.40 22.95
C LEU A 48 -7.34 10.42 23.86
N SER A 49 -8.01 10.94 24.90
CA SER A 49 -8.89 10.15 25.74
C SER A 49 -10.16 9.76 24.99
N LEU A 50 -10.66 8.56 25.23
CA LEU A 50 -11.93 8.06 24.67
C LEU A 50 -13.10 8.13 25.65
N GLU A 51 -12.83 8.51 26.91
CA GLU A 51 -13.83 8.53 27.98
C GLU A 51 -14.94 9.56 27.70
N GLY A 52 -16.17 9.12 27.76
CA GLY A 52 -17.34 9.99 27.49
C GLY A 52 -17.51 10.42 26.03
N LYS A 53 -16.73 9.85 25.10
CA LYS A 53 -16.74 10.25 23.68
C LYS A 53 -17.43 9.24 22.79
N THR A 54 -17.77 9.73 21.60
CA THR A 54 -18.18 8.92 20.44
C THR A 54 -17.10 8.97 19.38
N TRP A 55 -17.17 8.10 18.36
CA TRP A 55 -16.24 8.18 17.23
C TRP A 55 -16.29 9.52 16.48
N ARG A 56 -17.48 10.20 16.48
CA ARG A 56 -17.65 11.53 15.84
C ARG A 56 -16.89 12.61 16.57
N SER A 57 -16.99 12.63 17.91
CA SER A 57 -16.22 13.60 18.71
C SER A 57 -14.71 13.33 18.64
N LEU A 58 -14.30 12.06 18.62
CA LEU A 58 -12.90 11.69 18.40
C LEU A 58 -12.40 12.18 17.03
N GLN A 59 -13.17 11.97 15.96
CA GLN A 59 -12.80 12.44 14.63
C GLN A 59 -12.62 13.96 14.59
N ALA A 60 -13.55 14.71 15.18
CA ALA A 60 -13.45 16.17 15.23
C ALA A 60 -12.20 16.66 15.97
N GLU A 61 -11.76 15.96 17.04
CA GLU A 61 -10.52 16.29 17.75
C GLU A 61 -9.29 15.93 16.92
N MET A 62 -9.30 14.78 16.25
CA MET A 62 -8.20 14.35 15.38
C MET A 62 -7.96 15.33 14.22
N GLU A 63 -9.01 15.92 13.66
CA GLU A 63 -8.93 16.93 12.60
C GLU A 63 -8.21 18.23 13.08
N GLN A 64 -8.16 18.45 14.40
CA GLN A 64 -7.47 19.61 14.99
C GLN A 64 -5.99 19.33 15.33
N LEU A 65 -5.55 18.07 15.23
CA LEU A 65 -4.17 17.72 15.58
C LEU A 65 -3.18 18.38 14.61
N PRO A 66 -2.04 18.83 15.11
CA PRO A 66 -0.91 19.24 14.26
C PRO A 66 -0.38 18.02 13.49
N ASP A 67 0.21 18.26 12.33
CA ASP A 67 0.61 17.22 11.39
C ASP A 67 1.70 16.29 11.93
N ASP A 68 2.63 16.84 12.70
CA ASP A 68 3.70 16.09 13.36
C ASP A 68 3.20 15.09 14.43
N LYS A 69 1.96 15.24 14.90
CA LYS A 69 1.31 14.34 15.87
C LYS A 69 0.35 13.31 15.23
N ARG A 70 0.28 13.24 13.91
CA ARG A 70 -0.64 12.36 13.19
C ARG A 70 -0.03 11.01 12.82
N ASN A 71 0.82 10.44 13.65
CA ASN A 71 1.39 9.10 13.44
C ASN A 71 0.95 8.18 14.58
N ASP A 72 0.15 7.16 14.25
CA ASP A 72 -0.34 6.16 15.20
C ASP A 72 -0.57 4.84 14.49
N LEU A 73 0.42 3.97 14.58
CA LEU A 73 0.41 2.67 13.91
C LEU A 73 -0.72 1.76 14.41
N VAL A 74 -1.13 1.86 15.68
CA VAL A 74 -2.24 1.07 16.23
C VAL A 74 -3.55 1.53 15.61
N PHE A 75 -3.74 2.84 15.49
CA PHE A 75 -4.90 3.44 14.84
C PHE A 75 -5.05 3.00 13.37
N GLU A 76 -3.96 2.99 12.63
CA GLU A 76 -3.95 2.51 11.24
C GLU A 76 -4.25 1.00 11.15
N ASN A 77 -3.56 0.20 11.97
CA ASN A 77 -3.70 -1.24 12.01
C ASN A 77 -5.11 -1.72 12.36
N VAL A 78 -5.79 -1.05 13.30
CA VAL A 78 -7.17 -1.38 13.70
C VAL A 78 -8.10 -1.18 12.50
N GLN A 79 -8.01 -0.06 11.79
CA GLN A 79 -8.86 0.20 10.61
C GLN A 79 -8.61 -0.80 9.49
N ALA A 80 -7.34 -1.06 9.19
CA ALA A 80 -6.97 -2.01 8.14
C ALA A 80 -7.50 -3.42 8.46
N ARG A 81 -7.31 -3.93 9.69
CA ARG A 81 -7.78 -5.26 10.10
C ARG A 81 -9.28 -5.34 10.24
N MET A 82 -9.96 -4.26 10.64
CA MET A 82 -11.42 -4.23 10.68
C MET A 82 -12.03 -4.44 9.29
N ARG A 83 -11.46 -3.82 8.26
CA ARG A 83 -11.86 -4.05 6.85
C ARG A 83 -11.69 -5.53 6.47
N THR A 84 -10.55 -6.10 6.76
CA THR A 84 -10.25 -7.50 6.44
C THR A 84 -11.16 -8.45 7.21
N THR A 85 -11.40 -8.22 8.49
CA THR A 85 -12.34 -9.02 9.29
C THR A 85 -13.73 -9.04 8.65
N LEU A 86 -14.26 -7.90 8.24
CA LEU A 86 -15.56 -7.82 7.59
C LEU A 86 -15.56 -8.55 6.24
N LEU A 87 -14.53 -8.36 5.41
CA LEU A 87 -14.43 -9.02 4.10
C LEU A 87 -14.36 -10.54 4.23
N MET A 88 -13.50 -11.05 5.10
CA MET A 88 -13.30 -12.49 5.30
C MET A 88 -14.54 -13.20 5.85
N ASN A 89 -15.40 -12.49 6.61
CA ASN A 89 -16.67 -13.02 7.09
C ASN A 89 -17.81 -12.91 6.05
N LYS A 90 -17.64 -12.15 4.99
CA LYS A 90 -18.67 -12.00 3.93
C LYS A 90 -18.54 -13.03 2.81
N GLY A 91 -17.35 -13.48 2.50
CA GLY A 91 -17.17 -14.43 1.42
C GLY A 91 -15.74 -14.58 0.93
N PHE A 92 -15.60 -15.04 -0.32
CA PHE A 92 -14.31 -15.21 -0.96
C PHE A 92 -13.70 -13.87 -1.35
N VAL A 93 -12.52 -13.55 -0.79
CA VAL A 93 -11.85 -12.27 -0.97
C VAL A 93 -10.80 -12.38 -2.07
N ILE A 94 -10.94 -11.54 -3.10
CA ILE A 94 -9.90 -11.30 -4.09
C ILE A 94 -9.01 -10.15 -3.60
N GLY A 95 -7.70 -10.44 -3.45
CA GLY A 95 -6.71 -9.46 -3.04
C GLY A 95 -6.31 -8.51 -4.16
N THR A 96 -5.91 -7.32 -3.77
CA THR A 96 -5.48 -6.24 -4.67
C THR A 96 -4.04 -5.79 -4.43
N GLY A 97 -3.35 -6.35 -3.42
CA GLY A 97 -1.95 -6.08 -3.16
C GLY A 97 -1.07 -6.46 -4.35
N ASP A 98 -0.07 -5.66 -4.65
CA ASP A 98 0.83 -5.88 -5.78
C ASP A 98 2.22 -6.39 -5.36
N LEU A 99 3.06 -6.67 -6.37
CA LEU A 99 4.40 -7.21 -6.17
C LEU A 99 5.32 -6.23 -5.42
N SER A 100 5.21 -4.93 -5.70
CA SER A 100 6.05 -3.89 -5.08
C SER A 100 5.70 -3.69 -3.61
N GLU A 101 4.40 -3.69 -3.28
CA GLU A 101 3.91 -3.68 -1.90
C GLU A 101 4.40 -4.90 -1.14
N SER A 102 4.35 -6.08 -1.76
CA SER A 102 4.86 -7.32 -1.18
C SER A 102 6.37 -7.28 -0.95
N ALA A 103 7.14 -6.72 -1.91
CA ALA A 103 8.59 -6.57 -1.78
C ALA A 103 8.97 -5.68 -0.60
N LEU A 104 8.32 -4.52 -0.48
CA LEU A 104 8.61 -3.50 0.53
C LEU A 104 7.90 -3.75 1.88
N GLY A 105 6.98 -4.72 1.93
CA GLY A 105 6.09 -4.91 3.07
C GLY A 105 5.21 -3.69 3.34
N TRP A 106 4.86 -2.94 2.29
CA TRP A 106 4.01 -1.75 2.39
C TRP A 106 2.53 -2.14 2.43
N SER A 107 2.16 -2.79 3.49
CA SER A 107 0.81 -3.28 3.79
C SER A 107 0.71 -3.59 5.28
N THR A 108 -0.50 -3.60 5.82
CA THR A 108 -0.72 -4.03 7.20
C THR A 108 -0.80 -5.56 7.26
N TYR A 109 0.04 -6.18 8.11
CA TYR A 109 0.03 -7.61 8.33
C TYR A 109 -1.36 -8.11 8.79
N ASN A 110 -1.85 -9.18 8.15
CA ASN A 110 -3.20 -9.71 8.36
C ASN A 110 -4.33 -8.71 8.10
N ALA A 111 -4.11 -7.78 7.16
CA ALA A 111 -5.13 -6.86 6.69
C ALA A 111 -5.16 -6.85 5.16
N ASP A 112 -4.81 -5.73 4.54
CA ASP A 112 -4.79 -5.57 3.09
C ASP A 112 -3.79 -6.49 2.37
N HIS A 113 -2.81 -7.05 3.08
CA HIS A 113 -1.89 -8.04 2.54
C HIS A 113 -2.49 -9.45 2.43
N MET A 114 -3.67 -9.71 3.02
CA MET A 114 -4.32 -11.02 3.06
C MET A 114 -5.59 -11.08 2.22
N SER A 115 -5.77 -12.22 1.55
CA SER A 115 -6.96 -12.57 0.78
C SER A 115 -7.01 -14.09 0.59
N MET A 116 -8.06 -14.62 -0.03
CA MET A 116 -8.08 -16.02 -0.45
C MET A 116 -7.33 -16.24 -1.76
N TYR A 117 -7.28 -15.21 -2.62
CA TYR A 117 -6.53 -15.23 -3.89
C TYR A 117 -6.12 -13.81 -4.26
N ASN A 118 -4.86 -13.58 -4.67
CA ASN A 118 -4.36 -12.26 -5.05
C ASN A 118 -3.97 -12.20 -6.52
N VAL A 119 -4.75 -11.50 -7.34
CA VAL A 119 -4.56 -11.43 -8.80
C VAL A 119 -3.34 -10.60 -9.22
N ASN A 120 -2.88 -9.66 -8.38
CA ASN A 120 -1.79 -8.74 -8.69
C ASN A 120 -0.46 -9.12 -8.01
N CYS A 121 -0.37 -10.27 -7.34
CA CYS A 121 0.79 -10.62 -6.50
C CYS A 121 2.14 -10.66 -7.24
N SER A 122 2.14 -10.77 -8.56
CA SER A 122 3.35 -10.73 -9.38
C SER A 122 3.38 -9.56 -10.39
N VAL A 123 2.52 -8.56 -10.20
CA VAL A 123 2.46 -7.36 -11.04
C VAL A 123 3.03 -6.19 -10.25
N PRO A 124 4.14 -5.56 -10.68
CA PRO A 124 4.70 -4.41 -9.98
C PRO A 124 3.80 -3.17 -10.08
N LYS A 125 3.91 -2.25 -9.13
CA LYS A 125 3.06 -1.05 -9.01
C LYS A 125 3.06 -0.21 -10.30
N THR A 126 4.21 -0.01 -10.91
CA THR A 126 4.34 0.75 -12.15
C THR A 126 3.60 0.08 -13.32
N LEU A 127 3.63 -1.25 -13.36
CA LEU A 127 2.88 -2.00 -14.37
C LEU A 127 1.37 -1.98 -14.10
N VAL A 128 0.92 -2.00 -12.84
CA VAL A 128 -0.50 -1.82 -12.50
C VAL A 128 -1.01 -0.49 -13.04
N GLN A 129 -0.30 0.61 -12.80
CA GLN A 129 -0.67 1.93 -13.33
C GLN A 129 -0.72 1.95 -14.86
N PHE A 130 0.29 1.37 -15.51
CA PHE A 130 0.31 1.24 -16.97
C PHE A 130 -0.89 0.45 -17.49
N LEU A 131 -1.22 -0.69 -16.88
CA LEU A 131 -2.35 -1.53 -17.28
C LEU A 131 -3.69 -0.81 -17.09
N VAL A 132 -3.88 -0.07 -16.00
CA VAL A 132 -5.10 0.74 -15.80
C VAL A 132 -5.26 1.76 -16.92
N ARG A 133 -4.19 2.50 -17.28
CA ARG A 133 -4.22 3.46 -18.39
C ARG A 133 -4.47 2.78 -19.74
N TYR A 134 -3.80 1.66 -19.99
CA TYR A 134 -3.98 0.89 -21.22
C TYR A 134 -5.44 0.42 -21.36
N VAL A 135 -6.01 -0.15 -20.31
CA VAL A 135 -7.41 -0.62 -20.29
C VAL A 135 -8.38 0.55 -20.46
N ALA A 136 -8.16 1.67 -19.77
CA ALA A 136 -8.95 2.89 -19.91
C ALA A 136 -9.00 3.37 -21.36
N MET A 137 -7.85 3.39 -22.04
CA MET A 137 -7.74 3.91 -23.40
C MET A 137 -8.23 2.95 -24.49
N ASN A 138 -8.16 1.63 -24.25
CA ASN A 138 -8.38 0.63 -25.29
C ASN A 138 -9.64 -0.25 -25.09
N ARG A 139 -10.24 -0.22 -23.90
CA ARG A 139 -11.37 -1.11 -23.56
C ARG A 139 -12.61 -0.39 -23.08
N PHE A 140 -12.51 0.86 -22.71
CA PHE A 140 -13.61 1.64 -22.19
C PHE A 140 -13.71 3.01 -22.86
N ASP A 141 -14.92 3.56 -22.83
CA ASP A 141 -15.26 4.91 -23.30
C ASP A 141 -16.00 5.70 -22.21
N GLY A 142 -16.29 6.96 -22.46
CA GLY A 142 -17.12 7.81 -21.63
C GLY A 142 -16.63 7.91 -20.18
N ASP A 143 -17.54 7.74 -19.23
CA ASP A 143 -17.28 7.96 -17.82
C ASP A 143 -16.34 6.93 -17.22
N VAL A 144 -16.39 5.66 -17.66
CA VAL A 144 -15.47 4.61 -17.16
C VAL A 144 -14.03 4.98 -17.49
N ARG A 145 -13.75 5.37 -18.75
CA ARG A 145 -12.42 5.81 -19.16
C ARG A 145 -11.93 6.97 -18.29
N LYS A 146 -12.78 7.99 -18.13
CA LYS A 146 -12.44 9.18 -17.34
C LYS A 146 -12.09 8.81 -15.88
N ILE A 147 -12.94 8.02 -15.23
CA ILE A 147 -12.73 7.61 -13.81
C ILE A 147 -11.45 6.77 -13.67
N LEU A 148 -11.18 5.83 -14.60
CA LEU A 148 -9.96 5.03 -14.56
C LEU A 148 -8.69 5.87 -14.69
N LEU A 149 -8.71 6.89 -15.56
CA LEU A 149 -7.59 7.82 -15.71
C LEU A 149 -7.42 8.71 -14.46
N GLU A 150 -8.51 9.23 -13.89
CA GLU A 150 -8.48 9.98 -12.63
C GLU A 150 -7.90 9.15 -11.48
N ILE A 151 -8.27 7.86 -11.38
CA ILE A 151 -7.70 6.93 -10.38
C ILE A 151 -6.21 6.72 -10.64
N ALA A 152 -5.81 6.51 -11.90
CA ALA A 152 -4.40 6.30 -12.26
C ALA A 152 -3.51 7.54 -12.03
N ASP A 153 -4.11 8.74 -12.06
CA ASP A 153 -3.43 10.02 -11.80
C ASP A 153 -3.42 10.41 -10.31
N THR A 154 -4.23 9.72 -9.49
CA THR A 154 -4.29 10.01 -8.06
C THR A 154 -2.99 9.58 -7.35
N PRO A 155 -2.34 10.47 -6.59
CA PRO A 155 -1.14 10.10 -5.85
C PRO A 155 -1.40 8.94 -4.87
N ILE A 156 -0.47 7.98 -4.82
CA ILE A 156 -0.57 6.83 -3.94
C ILE A 156 -0.36 7.29 -2.49
N SER A 157 -1.36 7.06 -1.64
CA SER A 157 -1.30 7.42 -0.22
C SER A 157 -1.99 6.36 0.64
N PRO A 158 -1.52 6.15 1.88
CA PRO A 158 -2.25 5.34 2.85
C PRO A 158 -3.42 6.15 3.40
N GLU A 159 -4.66 5.77 3.05
CA GLU A 159 -5.89 6.43 3.51
C GLU A 159 -6.34 5.92 4.89
N LEU A 160 -5.43 5.83 5.83
CA LEU A 160 -5.71 5.34 7.19
C LEU A 160 -5.59 6.45 8.24
N LEU A 161 -4.77 7.46 7.98
CA LEU A 161 -4.59 8.60 8.89
C LEU A 161 -5.68 9.65 8.71
N PRO A 162 -6.07 10.36 9.78
CA PRO A 162 -7.07 11.43 9.69
C PRO A 162 -6.62 12.53 8.72
N LEU A 163 -7.59 13.08 7.99
CA LEU A 163 -7.32 14.20 7.09
C LEU A 163 -6.91 15.45 7.87
N SER A 164 -6.04 16.29 7.29
CA SER A 164 -5.73 17.61 7.83
C SER A 164 -6.92 18.58 7.75
N LYS A 165 -6.84 19.69 8.48
CA LYS A 165 -7.83 20.80 8.39
C LYS A 165 -8.09 21.25 6.95
N ASN A 166 -7.10 21.20 6.10
CA ASN A 166 -7.19 21.59 4.68
C ASN A 166 -7.64 20.42 3.78
N LYS A 167 -8.10 19.30 4.34
CA LYS A 167 -8.46 18.07 3.61
C LYS A 167 -7.33 17.56 2.68
N ALA A 168 -6.10 18.00 2.87
CA ALA A 168 -4.94 17.54 2.14
C ALA A 168 -4.45 16.20 2.71
N MET A 169 -4.06 15.28 1.83
CA MET A 169 -3.43 14.02 2.24
C MET A 169 -2.03 14.30 2.80
N HIS A 170 -1.78 13.85 4.04
CA HIS A 170 -0.54 14.16 4.77
C HIS A 170 0.66 13.32 4.36
N GLN A 171 0.45 12.14 3.82
CA GLN A 171 1.54 11.23 3.44
C GLN A 171 1.36 10.73 2.02
N SER A 172 2.28 11.09 1.15
CA SER A 172 2.52 10.33 -0.06
C SER A 172 3.31 9.08 0.32
N THR A 173 2.87 7.92 -0.15
CA THR A 173 3.64 6.67 0.00
C THR A 173 5.06 6.86 -0.52
N GLU A 174 5.20 7.42 -1.73
CA GLU A 174 6.51 7.67 -2.34
C GLU A 174 7.35 8.70 -1.59
N GLY A 175 6.72 9.65 -0.90
CA GLY A 175 7.43 10.57 0.01
C GLY A 175 8.05 9.87 1.23
N THR A 176 7.52 8.71 1.62
CA THR A 176 8.00 7.94 2.78
C THR A 176 9.02 6.88 2.39
N ILE A 177 8.78 6.14 1.31
CA ILE A 177 9.62 4.99 0.92
C ILE A 177 10.50 5.28 -0.29
N GLY A 178 10.23 6.32 -1.05
CA GLY A 178 10.82 6.63 -2.35
C GLY A 178 9.94 6.17 -3.53
N PRO A 179 10.29 6.60 -4.75
CA PRO A 179 9.53 6.31 -5.97
C PRO A 179 9.43 4.82 -6.29
N TYR A 180 8.23 4.34 -6.61
CA TYR A 180 8.01 2.95 -7.03
C TYR A 180 8.77 2.59 -8.30
N GLU A 181 9.02 3.55 -9.18
CA GLU A 181 9.81 3.34 -10.39
C GLU A 181 11.21 2.82 -10.07
N LEU A 182 11.87 3.36 -9.04
CA LEU A 182 13.16 2.89 -8.56
C LEU A 182 13.04 1.53 -7.86
N HIS A 183 12.02 1.34 -7.03
CA HIS A 183 11.81 0.08 -6.32
C HIS A 183 11.56 -1.09 -7.29
N ASP A 184 10.76 -0.89 -8.32
CA ASP A 184 10.46 -1.92 -9.31
C ASP A 184 11.70 -2.27 -10.16
N PHE A 185 12.55 -1.27 -10.47
CA PHE A 185 13.85 -1.48 -11.10
C PHE A 185 14.77 -2.32 -10.20
N PHE A 186 14.88 -1.96 -8.93
CA PHE A 186 15.73 -2.69 -7.97
C PHE A 186 15.23 -4.11 -7.76
N LEU A 187 13.93 -4.30 -7.62
CA LEU A 187 13.30 -5.61 -7.45
C LEU A 187 13.61 -6.54 -8.61
N TYR A 188 13.50 -6.06 -9.84
CA TYR A 188 13.83 -6.83 -11.03
C TYR A 188 15.30 -7.29 -11.01
N HIS A 189 16.22 -6.36 -10.81
CA HIS A 189 17.66 -6.69 -10.83
C HIS A 189 18.08 -7.55 -9.63
N PHE A 190 17.50 -7.33 -8.47
CA PHE A 190 17.79 -8.09 -7.26
C PHE A 190 17.28 -9.53 -7.36
N VAL A 191 15.97 -9.71 -7.67
CA VAL A 191 15.34 -11.03 -7.64
C VAL A 191 15.58 -11.80 -8.95
N ARG A 192 15.41 -11.15 -10.09
CA ARG A 192 15.51 -11.84 -11.39
C ARG A 192 16.97 -12.06 -11.83
N CYS A 193 17.83 -11.09 -11.59
CA CYS A 193 19.20 -11.11 -12.05
C CYS A 193 20.21 -11.53 -10.97
N GLY A 194 19.80 -11.58 -9.69
CA GLY A 194 20.72 -11.87 -8.57
C GLY A 194 21.85 -10.85 -8.46
N ALA A 195 21.59 -9.61 -8.87
CA ALA A 195 22.62 -8.57 -8.90
C ALA A 195 22.95 -8.07 -7.49
N ALA A 196 24.24 -7.89 -7.21
CA ALA A 196 24.71 -7.26 -5.98
C ALA A 196 24.28 -5.78 -5.91
N PRO A 197 24.10 -5.19 -4.71
CA PRO A 197 23.67 -3.82 -4.55
C PRO A 197 24.50 -2.78 -5.29
N SER A 198 25.83 -2.91 -5.26
CA SER A 198 26.77 -2.07 -6.02
C SER A 198 26.50 -2.10 -7.52
N LYS A 199 26.19 -3.28 -8.07
CA LYS A 199 25.83 -3.43 -9.48
C LYS A 199 24.45 -2.82 -9.77
N ILE A 200 23.45 -3.01 -8.89
CA ILE A 200 22.12 -2.39 -9.04
C ILE A 200 22.24 -0.87 -9.05
N LEU A 201 23.02 -0.32 -8.11
CA LEU A 201 23.28 1.12 -8.04
C LEU A 201 23.95 1.66 -9.31
N TYR A 202 24.97 0.95 -9.81
CA TYR A 202 25.62 1.32 -11.08
C TYR A 202 24.66 1.32 -12.25
N LEU A 203 23.86 0.26 -12.40
CA LEU A 203 22.87 0.15 -13.48
C LEU A 203 21.79 1.24 -13.39
N ALA A 204 21.30 1.53 -12.19
CA ALA A 204 20.29 2.56 -11.97
C ALA A 204 20.79 3.97 -12.33
N LYS A 205 22.07 4.27 -12.04
CA LYS A 205 22.69 5.54 -12.43
C LYS A 205 22.84 5.71 -13.97
N GLN A 206 22.83 4.63 -14.72
CA GLN A 206 22.89 4.63 -16.19
C GLN A 206 21.52 4.47 -16.83
N ALA A 207 20.50 4.07 -16.07
CA ALA A 207 19.15 3.86 -16.59
C ALA A 207 18.47 5.20 -16.90
N LYS A 208 17.59 5.18 -17.90
CA LYS A 208 16.69 6.29 -18.18
C LYS A 208 15.33 5.99 -17.55
N PHE A 209 14.99 6.72 -16.53
CA PHE A 209 13.70 6.68 -15.87
C PHE A 209 12.71 7.68 -16.46
N HIS A 210 11.45 7.56 -16.06
CA HIS A 210 10.43 8.55 -16.43
C HIS A 210 10.69 9.90 -15.75
N ASN A 211 11.08 9.87 -14.48
CA ASN A 211 11.52 11.03 -13.71
C ASN A 211 13.04 11.11 -13.65
N GLU A 212 13.57 12.30 -13.38
CA GLU A 212 15.00 12.49 -13.13
C GLU A 212 15.32 12.26 -11.66
N TYR A 213 16.37 11.49 -11.39
CA TYR A 213 16.86 11.19 -10.05
C TYR A 213 18.36 11.45 -9.93
N THR A 214 18.77 12.07 -8.86
CA THR A 214 20.19 12.20 -8.54
C THR A 214 20.80 10.86 -8.11
N ALA A 215 22.11 10.73 -8.24
CA ALA A 215 22.84 9.53 -7.79
C ALA A 215 22.67 9.27 -6.28
N GLU A 216 22.50 10.33 -5.49
CA GLU A 216 22.28 10.26 -4.04
C GLU A 216 20.86 9.78 -3.70
N GLU A 217 19.86 10.28 -4.40
CA GLU A 217 18.48 9.79 -4.25
C GLU A 217 18.37 8.31 -4.59
N ILE A 218 18.95 7.88 -5.72
CA ILE A 218 18.97 6.46 -6.12
C ILE A 218 19.60 5.60 -5.04
N ALA A 219 20.75 6.02 -4.48
CA ALA A 219 21.45 5.29 -3.42
C ALA A 219 20.60 5.22 -2.14
N THR A 220 19.95 6.32 -1.76
CA THR A 220 19.09 6.40 -0.57
C THR A 220 17.87 5.47 -0.71
N VAL A 221 17.23 5.48 -1.88
CA VAL A 221 16.06 4.62 -2.14
C VAL A 221 16.47 3.15 -2.23
N LEU A 222 17.64 2.82 -2.80
CA LEU A 222 18.15 1.44 -2.81
C LEU A 222 18.41 0.93 -1.38
N ARG A 223 18.99 1.75 -0.52
CA ARG A 223 19.17 1.42 0.91
C ARG A 223 17.83 1.16 1.61
N THR A 224 16.83 1.99 1.34
CA THR A 224 15.47 1.81 1.84
C THR A 224 14.85 0.52 1.33
N PHE A 225 15.00 0.22 0.02
CA PHE A 225 14.54 -1.02 -0.60
C PHE A 225 15.12 -2.24 0.13
N LEU A 226 16.44 -2.32 0.28
CA LEU A 226 17.10 -3.46 0.91
C LEU A 226 16.63 -3.65 2.36
N LYS A 227 16.64 -2.59 3.17
CA LYS A 227 16.17 -2.66 4.57
C LYS A 227 14.74 -3.19 4.65
N ARG A 228 13.83 -2.65 3.84
CA ARG A 228 12.43 -3.04 3.86
C ARG A 228 12.21 -4.44 3.27
N PHE A 229 12.92 -4.79 2.21
CA PHE A 229 12.82 -6.10 1.59
C PHE A 229 13.15 -7.22 2.58
N PHE A 230 14.23 -7.09 3.33
CA PHE A 230 14.60 -8.06 4.36
C PHE A 230 13.61 -8.06 5.53
N ALA A 231 13.32 -6.90 6.09
CA ALA A 231 12.41 -6.78 7.23
C ALA A 231 10.97 -7.26 6.95
N ALA A 232 10.54 -7.25 5.68
CA ALA A 232 9.20 -7.64 5.28
C ALA A 232 9.03 -9.15 5.00
N GLN A 233 10.07 -9.97 5.14
CA GLN A 233 9.98 -11.39 4.80
C GLN A 233 8.89 -12.13 5.58
N PHE A 234 8.69 -11.83 6.85
CA PHE A 234 7.63 -12.47 7.64
C PHE A 234 6.23 -12.24 7.05
N LYS A 235 5.99 -11.10 6.39
CA LYS A 235 4.74 -10.83 5.68
C LYS A 235 4.62 -11.69 4.42
N ARG A 236 5.72 -11.84 3.66
CA ARG A 236 5.75 -12.65 2.45
C ARG A 236 5.61 -14.15 2.71
N SER A 237 6.02 -14.62 3.87
CA SER A 237 5.93 -16.04 4.24
C SER A 237 4.49 -16.56 4.29
N CYS A 238 3.49 -15.68 4.39
CA CYS A 238 2.08 -16.04 4.47
C CYS A 238 1.20 -15.35 3.41
N VAL A 239 1.78 -14.83 2.32
CA VAL A 239 0.98 -14.23 1.26
C VAL A 239 0.04 -15.25 0.60
N PRO A 240 -1.15 -14.80 0.12
CA PRO A 240 -2.09 -15.67 -0.58
C PRO A 240 -1.56 -16.19 -1.91
N ASP A 241 -2.24 -17.21 -2.44
CA ASP A 241 -2.01 -17.68 -3.80
C ASP A 241 -2.38 -16.62 -4.84
N GLY A 242 -1.73 -16.69 -5.99
CA GLY A 242 -2.03 -15.83 -7.13
C GLY A 242 -1.21 -16.24 -8.36
N PRO A 243 -1.49 -15.63 -9.52
CA PRO A 243 -0.83 -16.00 -10.76
C PRO A 243 0.57 -15.40 -10.85
N LYS A 244 1.50 -16.13 -11.44
CA LYS A 244 2.78 -15.58 -11.88
C LYS A 244 2.62 -14.99 -13.28
N VAL A 245 2.44 -13.69 -13.37
CA VAL A 245 2.23 -12.98 -14.64
C VAL A 245 3.55 -12.61 -15.30
N GLY A 246 4.50 -12.10 -14.54
CA GLY A 246 5.82 -11.69 -15.01
C GLY A 246 6.93 -12.67 -14.66
N THR A 247 8.18 -12.24 -14.86
CA THR A 247 9.39 -13.01 -14.57
C THR A 247 9.82 -12.95 -13.11
N VAL A 248 9.27 -12.02 -12.33
CA VAL A 248 9.50 -11.85 -10.89
C VAL A 248 8.26 -12.23 -10.12
N SER A 249 8.42 -13.05 -9.11
CA SER A 249 7.39 -13.41 -8.14
C SER A 249 8.04 -13.60 -6.78
N LEU A 250 7.32 -13.29 -5.72
CA LEU A 250 7.78 -13.43 -4.34
C LEU A 250 6.97 -14.49 -3.57
N SER A 251 6.30 -15.40 -4.28
CA SER A 251 5.56 -16.49 -3.66
C SER A 251 6.48 -17.41 -2.85
N PRO A 252 6.20 -17.66 -1.56
CA PRO A 252 7.00 -18.54 -0.73
C PRO A 252 6.88 -20.01 -1.12
N ARG A 253 5.92 -20.35 -1.99
CA ARG A 253 5.64 -21.72 -2.42
C ARG A 253 6.58 -22.23 -3.52
N GLY A 254 7.47 -21.37 -4.04
CA GLY A 254 8.45 -21.82 -5.03
C GLY A 254 9.31 -20.73 -5.65
N ASP A 255 8.91 -19.46 -5.56
CA ASP A 255 9.62 -18.37 -6.23
C ASP A 255 10.67 -17.69 -5.33
N TRP A 256 10.29 -17.37 -4.10
CA TRP A 256 11.18 -16.69 -3.16
C TRP A 256 11.06 -17.26 -1.75
N ARG A 257 12.16 -17.87 -1.26
CA ARG A 257 12.25 -18.37 0.11
C ARG A 257 13.45 -17.72 0.83
N MET A 258 13.18 -17.13 1.96
CA MET A 258 14.19 -16.49 2.80
C MET A 258 13.78 -16.63 4.27
N PRO A 259 14.70 -16.81 5.21
CA PRO A 259 14.39 -16.71 6.64
C PRO A 259 13.84 -15.33 6.99
N SER A 260 12.85 -15.27 7.87
CA SER A 260 12.24 -13.99 8.29
C SER A 260 13.19 -13.11 9.12
N ASP A 261 14.22 -13.70 9.69
CA ASP A 261 15.29 -13.07 10.48
C ASP A 261 16.58 -12.83 9.70
N ALA A 262 16.53 -12.96 8.35
CA ALA A 262 17.69 -12.66 7.51
C ALA A 262 18.13 -11.20 7.67
N ASP A 263 19.42 -11.00 7.91
CA ASP A 263 20.04 -9.69 8.14
C ASP A 263 20.52 -9.03 6.84
N PRO A 264 20.19 -7.76 6.57
CA PRO A 264 20.59 -7.05 5.34
C PRO A 264 22.01 -6.46 5.38
N THR A 265 22.76 -6.59 6.47
CA THR A 265 24.03 -5.85 6.70
C THR A 265 25.03 -6.07 5.57
N ALA A 266 25.19 -7.30 5.09
CA ALA A 266 26.10 -7.60 3.99
C ALA A 266 25.71 -6.86 2.69
N TRP A 267 24.41 -6.75 2.39
CA TRP A 267 23.92 -6.03 1.21
C TRP A 267 24.00 -4.51 1.38
N LEU A 268 23.83 -4.01 2.61
CA LEU A 268 23.94 -2.58 2.91
C LEU A 268 25.38 -2.08 2.89
N SER A 269 26.37 -2.95 3.13
CA SER A 269 27.79 -2.61 3.07
C SER A 269 28.39 -2.66 1.66
N ASP A 270 27.66 -3.24 0.70
CA ASP A 270 28.09 -3.37 -0.71
C ASP A 270 27.68 -2.15 -1.59
N GLN A 271 27.20 -1.05 -1.02
CA GLN A 271 26.73 0.13 -1.77
C GLN A 271 27.80 1.20 -1.96
#